data_c9502fa50a11e6d428e72c7f4e856e12
#
_entry.id   c9502fa50a11e6d428e72c7f4e856e12
#
_cell.length_a   1.000
_cell.length_b   1.000
_cell.length_c   1.000
_cell.angle_alpha   90.00
_cell.angle_beta   90.00
_cell.angle_gamma   90.00
#
_symmetry.space_group_name_H-M   'P 1'
#
loop_
_entity.id
_entity.type
_entity.pdbx_description
1 polymer ?
#
loop_
_entity_poly.entity_id
_entity_poly.type
_entity_poly.pdbx_seq_one_letter_code
_entity_poly.pdbx_strand_id
1 'polypeptide(L)'
;PGIDGKFNKAFCFHWADSLNNPINDWRQIASTFLSIPMAHMLIGFYTVADQADGVLKVLRSYQYYAASKISSIVAKWDWKSTEQKGGYVWHTTGSGKTMTSFKSAQLIAQSGDADKVVFLVDRIELGTQSLEEYRSFADSVDDVQATENTDILIAKMRDDDTKKNRLIVTSIQKMSKVNAEEYPKKKADIEHIAAKRVVFIIDECHRSTFGDMLIGIKRTFSHAVFFGFTGTPINNENQKKLNTTQTIFGEKLHTYSIANGIIDKNVLGFYPYMCSTYKDKALRRCVALEKAKAQTEEEALADEDKKKVYQYYMNPSK
;
A
#
# COMPACT_ATOMS: atom_id res chain seq x y z
N PRO A 1 -20.17 17.95 -12.73
CA PRO A 1 -20.74 19.24 -13.07
C PRO A 1 -20.82 20.11 -11.83
N GLY A 2 -20.44 21.39 -11.95
CA GLY A 2 -20.60 22.33 -10.83
C GLY A 2 -22.06 22.66 -10.60
N ILE A 3 -22.36 23.23 -9.44
CA ILE A 3 -23.66 23.86 -9.16
C ILE A 3 -23.91 24.90 -10.21
N ASP A 4 -25.12 25.00 -10.72
CA ASP A 4 -25.56 25.92 -11.81
C ASP A 4 -24.92 25.66 -13.18
N GLY A 5 -24.53 24.44 -13.51
CA GLY A 5 -23.97 24.09 -14.80
C GLY A 5 -22.58 24.66 -15.09
N LYS A 6 -21.95 25.33 -14.12
CA LYS A 6 -20.59 25.84 -14.25
C LYS A 6 -19.58 24.76 -14.06
N PHE A 7 -18.51 24.79 -14.82
CA PHE A 7 -17.40 23.87 -14.72
C PHE A 7 -16.65 24.06 -13.41
N ASN A 8 -16.57 23.00 -12.59
CA ASN A 8 -15.83 23.04 -11.33
C ASN A 8 -14.42 22.50 -11.53
N LYS A 9 -13.43 23.38 -11.55
CA LYS A 9 -12.01 23.04 -11.72
C LYS A 9 -11.48 22.11 -10.64
N ALA A 10 -12.08 22.05 -9.45
CA ALA A 10 -11.67 21.15 -8.37
C ALA A 10 -11.87 19.66 -8.71
N PHE A 11 -12.75 19.36 -9.68
CA PHE A 11 -13.00 18.01 -10.16
C PHE A 11 -12.32 17.70 -11.50
N CYS A 12 -11.38 18.55 -11.93
CA CYS A 12 -10.61 18.34 -13.14
C CYS A 12 -9.27 17.72 -12.83
N PHE A 13 -9.02 16.60 -13.45
CA PHE A 13 -7.78 15.87 -13.31
C PHE A 13 -7.22 15.56 -14.68
N HIS A 14 -5.90 15.64 -14.81
CA HIS A 14 -5.23 15.21 -16.03
C HIS A 14 -5.30 13.69 -16.13
N TRP A 15 -5.56 13.18 -17.33
CA TRP A 15 -5.27 11.80 -17.64
C TRP A 15 -3.77 11.68 -17.90
N ALA A 16 -3.14 10.66 -17.36
CA ALA A 16 -1.72 10.42 -17.50
C ALA A 16 -1.45 9.02 -18.06
N ASP A 17 -0.25 8.79 -18.55
CA ASP A 17 0.22 7.46 -18.92
C ASP A 17 0.57 6.60 -17.68
N SER A 18 1.05 5.39 -17.91
CA SER A 18 1.44 4.45 -16.85
C SER A 18 2.67 4.89 -16.03
N LEU A 19 3.38 5.92 -16.47
CA LEU A 19 4.53 6.53 -15.78
C LEU A 19 4.15 7.87 -15.10
N ASN A 20 2.86 8.19 -15.06
CA ASN A 20 2.28 9.43 -14.54
C ASN A 20 2.66 10.69 -15.35
N ASN A 21 3.01 10.58 -16.62
CA ASN A 21 3.20 11.73 -17.48
C ASN A 21 1.84 12.22 -17.99
N PRO A 22 1.45 13.49 -17.77
CA PRO A 22 0.17 14.02 -18.23
C PRO A 22 0.04 13.95 -19.76
N ILE A 23 -1.09 13.47 -20.25
CA ILE A 23 -1.43 13.45 -21.67
C ILE A 23 -2.24 14.72 -21.96
N ASN A 24 -1.62 15.68 -22.65
CA ASN A 24 -2.21 16.99 -22.94
C ASN A 24 -2.65 17.13 -24.40
N ASP A 25 -2.26 16.21 -25.30
CA ASP A 25 -2.72 16.22 -26.69
C ASP A 25 -4.17 15.70 -26.77
N TRP A 26 -5.08 16.54 -27.23
CA TRP A 26 -6.48 16.18 -27.38
C TRP A 26 -6.71 14.99 -28.33
N ARG A 27 -5.90 14.83 -29.36
CA ARG A 27 -5.99 13.71 -30.30
C ARG A 27 -5.64 12.38 -29.61
N GLN A 28 -4.61 12.41 -28.78
CA GLN A 28 -4.22 11.28 -27.98
C GLN A 28 -5.28 10.95 -26.90
N ILE A 29 -5.86 11.97 -26.26
CA ILE A 29 -6.99 11.77 -25.35
C ILE A 29 -8.19 11.15 -26.07
N ALA A 30 -8.54 11.66 -27.25
CA ALA A 30 -9.68 11.15 -28.02
C ALA A 30 -9.47 9.70 -28.47
N SER A 31 -8.27 9.34 -28.90
CA SER A 31 -7.96 7.99 -29.41
C SER A 31 -7.72 6.95 -28.33
N THR A 32 -7.34 7.35 -27.10
CA THR A 32 -7.06 6.46 -25.97
C THR A 32 -8.17 6.52 -24.92
N PHE A 33 -8.21 7.60 -24.13
CA PHE A 33 -9.12 7.74 -22.99
C PHE A 33 -10.60 7.77 -23.40
N LEU A 34 -10.96 8.52 -24.45
CA LEU A 34 -12.33 8.63 -24.97
C LEU A 34 -12.68 7.54 -26.00
N SER A 35 -11.76 6.62 -26.29
CA SER A 35 -12.09 5.49 -27.14
C SER A 35 -13.21 4.64 -26.50
N ILE A 36 -14.08 4.09 -27.33
CA ILE A 36 -15.21 3.27 -26.82
C ILE A 36 -14.74 2.17 -25.86
N PRO A 37 -13.69 1.36 -26.14
CA PRO A 37 -13.22 0.35 -25.21
C PRO A 37 -12.80 0.94 -23.85
N MET A 38 -11.98 2.02 -23.85
CA MET A 38 -11.44 2.58 -22.64
C MET A 38 -12.48 3.33 -21.81
N ALA A 39 -13.26 4.19 -22.44
CA ALA A 39 -14.33 4.92 -21.74
C ALA A 39 -15.37 3.97 -21.16
N HIS A 40 -15.75 2.92 -21.90
CA HIS A 40 -16.68 1.91 -21.43
C HIS A 40 -16.11 1.11 -20.24
N MET A 41 -14.85 0.73 -20.31
CA MET A 41 -14.16 0.04 -19.20
C MET A 41 -14.10 0.94 -17.95
N LEU A 42 -13.73 2.20 -18.09
CA LEU A 42 -13.65 3.13 -16.94
C LEU A 42 -15.00 3.31 -16.27
N ILE A 43 -16.06 3.52 -17.04
CA ILE A 43 -17.41 3.69 -16.50
C ILE A 43 -17.95 2.39 -15.89
N GLY A 44 -17.81 1.26 -16.60
CA GLY A 44 -18.40 -0.02 -16.21
C GLY A 44 -17.64 -0.74 -15.11
N PHE A 45 -16.31 -0.70 -15.12
CA PHE A 45 -15.49 -1.53 -14.26
C PHE A 45 -14.59 -0.77 -13.30
N TYR A 46 -14.16 0.46 -13.64
CA TYR A 46 -13.24 1.25 -12.83
C TYR A 46 -13.91 2.46 -12.16
N THR A 47 -15.22 2.38 -12.00
CA THR A 47 -16.00 3.32 -11.19
C THR A 47 -16.37 2.64 -9.87
N VAL A 48 -16.33 3.40 -8.79
CA VAL A 48 -16.70 3.00 -7.44
C VAL A 48 -17.93 3.81 -7.04
N ALA A 49 -19.00 3.13 -6.67
CA ALA A 49 -20.15 3.77 -6.04
C ALA A 49 -19.82 3.95 -4.56
N ASP A 50 -19.55 5.17 -4.15
CA ASP A 50 -19.32 5.48 -2.74
C ASP A 50 -20.66 5.78 -2.07
N GLN A 51 -21.13 4.81 -1.30
CA GLN A 51 -22.43 4.92 -0.62
C GLN A 51 -22.39 5.94 0.53
N ALA A 52 -21.23 6.17 1.16
CA ALA A 52 -21.11 7.13 2.24
C ALA A 52 -21.30 8.57 1.73
N ASP A 53 -20.71 8.88 0.58
CA ASP A 53 -20.80 10.20 -0.04
C ASP A 53 -21.98 10.31 -1.03
N GLY A 54 -22.61 9.19 -1.40
CA GLY A 54 -23.69 9.14 -2.38
C GLY A 54 -23.24 9.54 -3.80
N VAL A 55 -21.98 9.30 -4.16
CA VAL A 55 -21.39 9.71 -5.44
C VAL A 55 -20.68 8.56 -6.16
N LEU A 56 -20.57 8.69 -7.48
CA LEU A 56 -19.75 7.80 -8.30
C LEU A 56 -18.34 8.38 -8.43
N LYS A 57 -17.35 7.62 -8.04
CA LYS A 57 -15.92 7.97 -8.13
C LYS A 57 -15.27 7.14 -9.22
N VAL A 58 -14.85 7.77 -10.32
CA VAL A 58 -14.07 7.11 -11.36
C VAL A 58 -12.61 7.07 -10.94
N LEU A 59 -11.93 5.94 -11.11
CA LEU A 59 -10.50 5.83 -10.80
C LEU A 59 -9.69 6.79 -11.66
N ARG A 60 -8.71 7.44 -11.04
CA ARG A 60 -7.72 8.26 -11.73
C ARG A 60 -6.76 7.38 -12.52
N SER A 61 -6.01 7.95 -13.46
CA SER A 61 -5.09 7.20 -14.32
C SER A 61 -4.15 6.27 -13.54
N TYR A 62 -3.45 6.76 -12.52
CA TYR A 62 -2.53 5.94 -11.71
C TYR A 62 -3.23 4.81 -10.95
N GLN A 63 -4.47 5.01 -10.49
CA GLN A 63 -5.28 3.98 -9.84
C GLN A 63 -5.73 2.92 -10.87
N TYR A 64 -6.17 3.37 -12.03
CA TYR A 64 -6.54 2.50 -13.16
C TYR A 64 -5.37 1.60 -13.56
N TYR A 65 -4.17 2.16 -13.79
CA TYR A 65 -3.01 1.36 -14.19
C TYR A 65 -2.60 0.36 -13.12
N ALA A 66 -2.63 0.73 -11.85
CA ALA A 66 -2.35 -0.18 -10.76
C ALA A 66 -3.34 -1.34 -10.70
N ALA A 67 -4.65 -1.06 -10.72
CA ALA A 67 -5.69 -2.07 -10.65
C ALA A 67 -5.72 -2.97 -11.91
N SER A 68 -5.57 -2.39 -13.09
CA SER A 68 -5.50 -3.13 -14.36
C SER A 68 -4.29 -4.04 -14.43
N LYS A 69 -3.11 -3.59 -13.95
CA LYS A 69 -1.90 -4.42 -13.90
C LYS A 69 -2.09 -5.64 -13.01
N ILE A 70 -2.66 -5.46 -11.82
CA ILE A 70 -2.95 -6.55 -10.88
C ILE A 70 -3.92 -7.56 -11.52
N SER A 71 -5.05 -7.08 -12.08
CA SER A 71 -6.04 -7.95 -12.74
C SER A 71 -5.41 -8.72 -13.89
N SER A 72 -4.57 -8.09 -14.71
CA SER A 72 -3.87 -8.74 -15.83
C SER A 72 -2.89 -9.81 -15.38
N ILE A 73 -2.25 -9.64 -14.22
CA ILE A 73 -1.36 -10.64 -13.63
C ILE A 73 -2.17 -11.85 -13.17
N VAL A 74 -3.27 -11.63 -12.45
CA VAL A 74 -4.11 -12.72 -11.94
C VAL A 74 -4.75 -13.52 -13.08
N ALA A 75 -5.25 -12.86 -14.12
CA ALA A 75 -5.83 -13.51 -15.29
C ALA A 75 -4.87 -14.45 -16.04
N LYS A 76 -3.56 -14.19 -15.90
CA LYS A 76 -2.50 -15.01 -16.54
C LYS A 76 -1.72 -15.86 -15.53
N TRP A 77 -2.17 -15.93 -14.28
CA TRP A 77 -1.43 -16.60 -13.22
C TRP A 77 -1.39 -18.11 -13.41
N ASP A 78 -0.20 -18.69 -13.28
CA ASP A 78 -0.05 -20.15 -13.26
C ASP A 78 -0.32 -20.69 -11.84
N TRP A 79 -1.55 -21.13 -11.61
CA TRP A 79 -2.01 -21.67 -10.33
C TRP A 79 -1.37 -23.00 -9.93
N LYS A 80 -0.57 -23.63 -10.79
CA LYS A 80 0.23 -24.80 -10.46
C LYS A 80 1.62 -24.45 -9.93
N SER A 81 2.05 -23.21 -10.14
CA SER A 81 3.31 -22.70 -9.64
C SER A 81 3.27 -22.52 -8.12
N THR A 82 4.43 -22.62 -7.48
CA THR A 82 4.67 -22.23 -6.10
C THR A 82 5.15 -20.78 -5.97
N GLU A 83 5.22 -20.04 -7.09
CA GLU A 83 5.49 -18.60 -7.05
C GLU A 83 4.31 -17.87 -6.43
N GLN A 84 4.58 -17.04 -5.44
CA GLN A 84 3.56 -16.34 -4.66
C GLN A 84 3.65 -14.82 -4.81
N LYS A 85 4.64 -14.32 -5.54
CA LYS A 85 4.94 -12.90 -5.62
C LYS A 85 4.22 -12.25 -6.79
N GLY A 86 3.03 -11.73 -6.55
CA GLY A 86 2.26 -11.00 -7.56
C GLY A 86 2.79 -9.61 -7.85
N GLY A 87 3.41 -8.96 -6.86
CA GLY A 87 3.95 -7.61 -6.96
C GLY A 87 3.44 -6.65 -5.90
N TYR A 88 3.92 -5.40 -5.93
CA TYR A 88 3.42 -4.36 -5.02
C TYR A 88 3.20 -3.02 -5.73
N VAL A 89 2.28 -2.25 -5.16
CA VAL A 89 1.94 -0.89 -5.58
C VAL A 89 2.44 0.10 -4.55
N TRP A 90 3.22 1.07 -5.00
CA TRP A 90 3.68 2.18 -4.18
C TRP A 90 2.88 3.43 -4.49
N HIS A 91 1.86 3.71 -3.71
CA HIS A 91 1.07 4.92 -3.78
C HIS A 91 1.17 5.69 -2.48
N THR A 92 1.48 6.99 -2.53
CA THR A 92 1.64 7.83 -1.33
C THR A 92 0.36 7.91 -0.52
N THR A 93 0.48 8.25 0.76
CA THR A 93 -0.67 8.54 1.63
C THR A 93 -1.50 9.69 1.04
N GLY A 94 -2.81 9.63 1.15
CA GLY A 94 -3.73 10.61 0.56
C GLY A 94 -4.02 10.41 -0.94
N SER A 95 -3.41 9.43 -1.62
CA SER A 95 -3.66 9.12 -3.04
C SER A 95 -4.90 8.26 -3.29
N GLY A 96 -5.65 7.86 -2.26
CA GLY A 96 -6.77 6.92 -2.39
C GLY A 96 -6.32 5.47 -2.55
N LYS A 97 -5.23 5.06 -1.88
CA LYS A 97 -4.75 3.65 -1.88
C LYS A 97 -5.85 2.67 -1.52
N THR A 98 -6.59 2.93 -0.45
CA THR A 98 -7.67 2.08 0.05
C THR A 98 -8.70 1.80 -1.04
N MET A 99 -9.15 2.83 -1.75
CA MET A 99 -10.07 2.67 -2.88
C MET A 99 -9.44 1.87 -4.03
N THR A 100 -8.16 2.10 -4.33
CA THR A 100 -7.45 1.39 -5.41
C THR A 100 -7.26 -0.09 -5.08
N SER A 101 -6.83 -0.41 -3.87
CA SER A 101 -6.59 -1.79 -3.40
C SER A 101 -7.91 -2.57 -3.31
N PHE A 102 -8.96 -1.94 -2.76
CA PHE A 102 -10.30 -2.53 -2.70
C PHE A 102 -10.89 -2.78 -4.09
N LYS A 103 -10.80 -1.80 -4.99
CA LYS A 103 -11.29 -1.96 -6.37
C LYS A 103 -10.53 -3.06 -7.12
N SER A 104 -9.23 -3.20 -6.90
CA SER A 104 -8.44 -4.32 -7.44
C SER A 104 -8.97 -5.68 -6.95
N ALA A 105 -9.27 -5.79 -5.65
CA ALA A 105 -9.85 -6.98 -5.06
C ALA A 105 -11.24 -7.31 -5.65
N GLN A 106 -12.09 -6.29 -5.78
CA GLN A 106 -13.42 -6.43 -6.35
C GLN A 106 -13.38 -6.89 -7.81
N LEU A 107 -12.52 -6.30 -8.64
CA LEU A 107 -12.35 -6.69 -10.05
C LEU A 107 -11.94 -8.17 -10.18
N ILE A 108 -10.99 -8.64 -9.37
CA ILE A 108 -10.55 -10.04 -9.38
C ILE A 108 -11.69 -10.96 -8.90
N ALA A 109 -12.39 -10.57 -7.83
CA ALA A 109 -13.51 -11.37 -7.34
C ALA A 109 -14.65 -11.49 -8.38
N GLN A 110 -14.87 -10.46 -9.19
CA GLN A 110 -15.91 -10.45 -10.24
C GLN A 110 -15.47 -11.17 -11.52
N SER A 111 -14.15 -11.18 -11.86
CA SER A 111 -13.66 -11.79 -13.10
C SER A 111 -13.80 -13.33 -13.12
N GLY A 112 -13.74 -13.98 -11.96
CA GLY A 112 -13.73 -15.43 -11.86
C GLY A 112 -12.35 -16.07 -12.07
N ASP A 113 -11.30 -15.28 -12.19
CA ASP A 113 -9.91 -15.75 -12.33
C ASP A 113 -9.36 -16.36 -11.04
N ALA A 114 -9.97 -16.03 -9.91
CA ALA A 114 -9.69 -16.59 -8.58
C ALA A 114 -10.96 -17.14 -7.93
N ASP A 115 -10.82 -18.15 -7.08
CA ASP A 115 -11.94 -18.71 -6.32
C ASP A 115 -12.23 -17.87 -5.09
N LYS A 116 -11.19 -17.30 -4.46
CA LYS A 116 -11.29 -16.43 -3.29
C LYS A 116 -10.30 -15.27 -3.41
N VAL A 117 -10.76 -14.08 -3.03
CA VAL A 117 -9.93 -12.89 -2.84
C VAL A 117 -10.00 -12.49 -1.38
N VAL A 118 -8.85 -12.47 -0.72
CA VAL A 118 -8.74 -12.13 0.70
C VAL A 118 -8.04 -10.80 0.83
N PHE A 119 -8.77 -9.81 1.34
CA PHE A 119 -8.25 -8.49 1.61
C PHE A 119 -7.76 -8.44 3.06
N LEU A 120 -6.44 -8.32 3.25
CA LEU A 120 -5.82 -8.32 4.55
C LEU A 120 -5.51 -6.90 5.01
N VAL A 121 -5.99 -6.58 6.20
CA VAL A 121 -5.74 -5.32 6.89
C VAL A 121 -5.15 -5.55 8.26
N ASP A 122 -4.59 -4.52 8.88
CA ASP A 122 -4.19 -4.59 10.27
C ASP A 122 -5.43 -4.62 11.18
N ARG A 123 -5.33 -5.27 12.33
CA ARG A 123 -6.41 -5.39 13.32
C ARG A 123 -6.93 -4.02 13.78
N ILE A 124 -6.04 -3.04 13.89
CA ILE A 124 -6.38 -1.69 14.32
C ILE A 124 -7.33 -1.03 13.31
N GLU A 125 -7.17 -1.30 12.03
CA GLU A 125 -7.98 -0.72 10.96
C GLU A 125 -9.37 -1.36 10.84
N LEU A 126 -9.55 -2.63 11.24
CA LEU A 126 -10.87 -3.28 11.25
C LEU A 126 -11.83 -2.74 12.33
N GLY A 127 -11.32 -2.08 13.36
CA GLY A 127 -12.11 -1.50 14.44
C GLY A 127 -12.51 -0.04 14.22
N THR A 128 -12.10 0.57 13.11
CA THR A 128 -12.23 2.00 12.84
C THR A 128 -12.91 2.27 11.49
N GLN A 129 -12.88 3.52 11.05
CA GLN A 129 -13.42 4.04 9.78
C GLN A 129 -13.13 3.20 8.53
N SER A 130 -12.04 2.44 8.51
CA SER A 130 -11.63 1.66 7.33
C SER A 130 -12.63 0.57 6.95
N LEU A 131 -13.26 -0.10 7.91
CA LEU A 131 -14.27 -1.12 7.60
C LEU A 131 -15.53 -0.49 6.99
N GLU A 132 -15.94 0.66 7.51
CA GLU A 132 -17.07 1.43 6.97
C GLU A 132 -16.72 1.95 5.57
N GLU A 133 -15.48 2.38 5.35
CA GLU A 133 -14.97 2.79 4.04
C GLU A 133 -15.00 1.61 3.04
N TYR A 134 -14.55 0.42 3.42
CA TYR A 134 -14.64 -0.76 2.55
C TYR A 134 -16.08 -1.15 2.24
N ARG A 135 -16.97 -1.06 3.22
CA ARG A 135 -18.41 -1.30 3.01
C ARG A 135 -19.05 -0.26 2.11
N SER A 136 -18.61 1.00 2.20
CA SER A 136 -19.13 2.07 1.35
C SER A 136 -18.74 1.91 -0.12
N PHE A 137 -17.64 1.19 -0.39
CA PHE A 137 -17.17 0.90 -1.76
C PHE A 137 -17.70 -0.40 -2.33
N ALA A 138 -18.36 -1.23 -1.52
CA ALA A 138 -18.92 -2.49 -1.96
C ALA A 138 -20.28 -2.29 -2.67
N ASP A 139 -20.52 -3.06 -3.73
CA ASP A 139 -21.80 -3.03 -4.44
C ASP A 139 -22.95 -3.58 -3.55
N SER A 140 -22.61 -4.46 -2.61
CA SER A 140 -23.53 -5.02 -1.60
C SER A 140 -22.82 -5.10 -0.24
N VAL A 141 -23.58 -4.87 0.83
CA VAL A 141 -23.07 -5.02 2.21
C VAL A 141 -22.60 -6.45 2.48
N ASP A 142 -23.15 -7.42 1.75
CA ASP A 142 -22.81 -8.84 1.86
C ASP A 142 -21.46 -9.17 1.20
N ASP A 143 -20.94 -8.33 0.30
CA ASP A 143 -19.68 -8.56 -0.40
C ASP A 143 -18.47 -8.30 0.51
N VAL A 144 -18.61 -7.40 1.49
CA VAL A 144 -17.58 -7.12 2.49
C VAL A 144 -17.93 -7.78 3.81
N GLN A 145 -17.48 -8.99 3.96
CA GLN A 145 -17.71 -9.77 5.17
C GLN A 145 -16.56 -9.57 6.16
N ALA A 146 -16.74 -8.67 7.13
CA ALA A 146 -15.89 -8.67 8.32
C ALA A 146 -16.07 -9.99 9.05
N THR A 147 -15.00 -10.76 9.15
CA THR A 147 -15.03 -12.03 9.88
C THR A 147 -14.88 -11.75 11.37
N GLU A 148 -15.89 -12.06 12.17
CA GLU A 148 -15.85 -11.82 13.61
C GLU A 148 -14.87 -12.76 14.33
N ASN A 149 -14.80 -14.02 13.90
CA ASN A 149 -13.86 -15.00 14.45
C ASN A 149 -13.23 -15.87 13.34
N THR A 150 -12.20 -16.66 13.69
CA THR A 150 -11.48 -17.52 12.76
C THR A 150 -12.33 -18.68 12.25
N ASP A 151 -13.29 -19.20 13.05
CA ASP A 151 -14.18 -20.28 12.61
C ASP A 151 -15.09 -19.84 11.48
N ILE A 152 -15.63 -18.62 11.57
CA ILE A 152 -16.45 -18.01 10.52
C ILE A 152 -15.58 -17.76 9.27
N LEU A 153 -14.34 -17.31 9.46
CA LEU A 153 -13.40 -17.12 8.35
C LEU A 153 -13.15 -18.42 7.59
N ILE A 154 -12.86 -19.52 8.30
CA ILE A 154 -12.65 -20.85 7.69
C ILE A 154 -13.92 -21.31 6.95
N ALA A 155 -15.10 -21.15 7.54
CA ALA A 155 -16.36 -21.52 6.90
C ALA A 155 -16.61 -20.75 5.59
N LYS A 156 -16.34 -19.44 5.57
CA LYS A 156 -16.48 -18.61 4.37
C LYS A 156 -15.45 -18.94 3.29
N MET A 157 -14.20 -19.19 3.67
CA MET A 157 -13.18 -19.60 2.72
C MET A 157 -13.43 -20.99 2.14
N ARG A 158 -14.04 -21.89 2.92
CA ARG A 158 -14.41 -23.23 2.47
C ARG A 158 -15.57 -23.22 1.48
N ASP A 159 -16.50 -22.27 1.60
CA ASP A 159 -17.68 -22.16 0.75
C ASP A 159 -17.30 -22.20 -0.72
N ASP A 160 -17.89 -23.14 -1.48
CA ASP A 160 -17.64 -23.34 -2.91
C ASP A 160 -18.65 -22.59 -3.80
N ASP A 161 -19.60 -21.89 -3.18
CA ASP A 161 -20.53 -21.04 -3.95
C ASP A 161 -19.76 -19.92 -4.63
N THR A 162 -19.75 -20.01 -5.96
CA THR A 162 -19.02 -19.02 -6.80
C THR A 162 -19.66 -17.65 -6.83
N LYS A 163 -20.83 -17.47 -6.23
CA LYS A 163 -21.54 -16.19 -6.16
C LYS A 163 -21.42 -15.53 -4.78
N LYS A 164 -21.07 -16.30 -3.75
CA LYS A 164 -20.99 -15.83 -2.37
C LYS A 164 -19.58 -15.92 -1.84
N ASN A 165 -19.25 -15.05 -0.89
CA ASN A 165 -17.98 -15.09 -0.17
C ASN A 165 -16.73 -15.10 -1.08
N ARG A 166 -16.79 -14.47 -2.26
CA ARG A 166 -15.63 -14.35 -3.14
C ARG A 166 -14.61 -13.36 -2.61
N LEU A 167 -15.08 -12.21 -2.12
CA LEU A 167 -14.26 -11.19 -1.48
C LEU A 167 -14.45 -11.25 0.03
N ILE A 168 -13.37 -11.49 0.76
CA ILE A 168 -13.35 -11.61 2.21
C ILE A 168 -12.39 -10.57 2.77
N VAL A 169 -12.87 -9.69 3.63
CA VAL A 169 -12.03 -8.73 4.37
C VAL A 169 -11.75 -9.28 5.76
N THR A 170 -10.48 -9.40 6.13
CA THR A 170 -10.09 -9.92 7.44
C THR A 170 -8.77 -9.33 7.92
N SER A 171 -8.49 -9.45 9.22
CA SER A 171 -7.18 -9.04 9.73
C SER A 171 -6.12 -10.10 9.48
N ILE A 172 -4.87 -9.65 9.31
CA ILE A 172 -3.74 -10.56 9.16
C ILE A 172 -3.57 -11.47 10.39
N GLN A 173 -3.90 -10.98 11.60
CA GLN A 173 -3.84 -11.75 12.84
C GLN A 173 -4.83 -12.93 12.85
N LYS A 174 -6.03 -12.75 12.27
CA LYS A 174 -6.99 -13.85 12.14
C LYS A 174 -6.57 -14.81 11.04
N MET A 175 -6.11 -14.27 9.91
CA MET A 175 -5.68 -15.09 8.77
C MET A 175 -4.46 -15.96 9.11
N SER A 176 -3.50 -15.46 9.89
CA SER A 176 -2.33 -16.23 10.31
C SER A 176 -2.67 -17.44 11.20
N LYS A 177 -3.82 -17.44 11.86
CA LYS A 177 -4.32 -18.56 12.64
C LYS A 177 -4.99 -19.64 11.79
N VAL A 178 -5.30 -19.38 10.52
CA VAL A 178 -5.88 -20.38 9.60
C VAL A 178 -4.77 -21.34 9.15
N ASN A 179 -4.41 -22.27 10.01
CA ASN A 179 -3.44 -23.34 9.74
C ASN A 179 -3.81 -24.59 10.51
N ALA A 180 -3.27 -25.75 10.08
CA ALA A 180 -3.59 -27.05 10.67
C ALA A 180 -3.03 -27.25 12.09
N GLU A 181 -2.01 -26.47 12.49
CA GLU A 181 -1.41 -26.53 13.83
C GLU A 181 -2.34 -25.88 14.86
N GLU A 182 -2.91 -24.74 14.53
CA GLU A 182 -3.87 -24.02 15.39
C GLU A 182 -5.26 -24.67 15.40
N TYR A 183 -5.69 -25.28 14.27
CA TYR A 183 -7.00 -25.90 14.10
C TYR A 183 -6.91 -27.37 13.62
N PRO A 184 -6.38 -28.31 14.45
CA PRO A 184 -6.20 -29.69 14.03
C PRO A 184 -7.50 -30.39 13.61
N LYS A 185 -8.62 -30.05 14.26
CA LYS A 185 -9.95 -30.60 13.95
C LYS A 185 -10.51 -30.15 12.60
N LYS A 186 -9.95 -29.06 12.02
CA LYS A 186 -10.35 -28.50 10.73
C LYS A 186 -9.27 -28.67 9.64
N LYS A 187 -8.33 -29.59 9.86
CA LYS A 187 -7.23 -29.82 8.92
C LYS A 187 -7.72 -30.06 7.50
N ALA A 188 -8.72 -30.92 7.30
CA ALA A 188 -9.30 -31.20 5.99
C ALA A 188 -9.91 -29.96 5.34
N ASP A 189 -10.60 -29.12 6.11
CA ASP A 189 -11.15 -27.85 5.61
C ASP A 189 -10.04 -26.90 5.16
N ILE A 190 -8.97 -26.81 5.94
CA ILE A 190 -7.81 -25.94 5.63
C ILE A 190 -7.07 -26.45 4.40
N GLU A 191 -6.87 -27.75 4.24
CA GLU A 191 -6.27 -28.35 3.03
C GLU A 191 -7.16 -28.08 1.79
N HIS A 192 -8.49 -28.21 1.91
CA HIS A 192 -9.42 -27.86 0.84
C HIS A 192 -9.31 -26.38 0.45
N ILE A 193 -9.28 -25.47 1.43
CA ILE A 193 -9.12 -24.03 1.20
C ILE A 193 -7.78 -23.72 0.56
N ALA A 194 -6.70 -24.35 1.00
CA ALA A 194 -5.36 -24.14 0.49
C ALA A 194 -5.18 -24.59 -0.97
N ALA A 195 -6.02 -25.52 -1.43
CA ALA A 195 -6.05 -26.00 -2.82
C ALA A 195 -6.80 -25.04 -3.77
N LYS A 196 -7.55 -24.07 -3.27
CA LYS A 196 -8.26 -23.09 -4.09
C LYS A 196 -7.31 -22.05 -4.69
N ARG A 197 -7.75 -21.41 -5.77
CA ARG A 197 -7.07 -20.26 -6.37
C ARG A 197 -7.35 -19.03 -5.49
N VAL A 198 -6.40 -18.72 -4.61
CA VAL A 198 -6.56 -17.63 -3.62
C VAL A 198 -5.64 -16.46 -3.97
N VAL A 199 -6.22 -15.27 -4.01
CA VAL A 199 -5.49 -14.00 -4.14
C VAL A 199 -5.52 -13.26 -2.80
N PHE A 200 -4.36 -12.87 -2.30
CA PHE A 200 -4.25 -12.00 -1.14
C PHE A 200 -3.88 -10.58 -1.57
N ILE A 201 -4.65 -9.61 -1.14
CA ILE A 201 -4.35 -8.17 -1.27
C ILE A 201 -4.13 -7.61 0.13
N ILE A 202 -2.96 -7.01 0.34
CA ILE A 202 -2.50 -6.55 1.64
C ILE A 202 -2.34 -5.04 1.61
N ASP A 203 -3.19 -4.33 2.34
CA ASP A 203 -3.03 -2.89 2.51
C ASP A 203 -2.02 -2.57 3.62
N GLU A 204 -1.34 -1.42 3.50
CA GLU A 204 -0.28 -0.96 4.40
C GLU A 204 0.80 -2.03 4.70
N CYS A 205 1.21 -2.75 3.67
CA CYS A 205 2.06 -3.96 3.76
C CYS A 205 3.49 -3.71 4.30
N HIS A 206 3.87 -2.45 4.57
CA HIS A 206 5.14 -2.07 5.18
C HIS A 206 5.18 -2.26 6.71
N ARG A 207 4.04 -2.50 7.35
CA ARG A 207 3.98 -2.63 8.81
C ARG A 207 4.78 -3.83 9.30
N SER A 208 5.57 -3.64 10.34
CA SER A 208 6.49 -4.66 10.89
C SER A 208 5.78 -5.93 11.41
N THR A 209 4.52 -5.81 11.83
CA THR A 209 3.69 -6.91 12.31
C THR A 209 3.32 -7.93 11.22
N PHE A 210 3.51 -7.56 9.95
CA PHE A 210 3.16 -8.44 8.84
C PHE A 210 4.19 -9.54 8.56
N GLY A 211 5.47 -9.36 8.94
CA GLY A 211 6.55 -10.24 8.51
C GLY A 211 6.36 -11.72 8.87
N ASP A 212 6.30 -12.03 10.15
CA ASP A 212 6.25 -13.43 10.62
C ASP A 212 4.88 -14.07 10.36
N MET A 213 3.79 -13.30 10.53
CA MET A 213 2.43 -13.77 10.22
C MET A 213 2.25 -14.06 8.74
N LEU A 214 2.78 -13.22 7.86
CA LEU A 214 2.71 -13.41 6.42
C LEU A 214 3.47 -14.66 5.96
N ILE A 215 4.62 -14.96 6.58
CA ILE A 215 5.36 -16.21 6.33
C ILE A 215 4.49 -17.43 6.67
N GLY A 216 3.78 -17.40 7.80
CA GLY A 216 2.84 -18.46 8.18
C GLY A 216 1.71 -18.63 7.16
N ILE A 217 1.09 -17.53 6.73
CA ILE A 217 0.04 -17.53 5.71
C ILE A 217 0.56 -18.11 4.38
N LYS A 218 1.72 -17.64 3.92
CA LYS A 218 2.36 -18.14 2.68
C LYS A 218 2.67 -19.64 2.73
N ARG A 219 3.05 -20.15 3.90
CA ARG A 219 3.29 -21.58 4.09
C ARG A 219 2.01 -22.39 3.96
N THR A 220 0.90 -21.92 4.56
CA THR A 220 -0.40 -22.60 4.47
C THR A 220 -0.97 -22.53 3.05
N PHE A 221 -0.83 -21.40 2.37
CA PHE A 221 -1.41 -21.16 1.04
C PHE A 221 -0.32 -21.12 -0.03
N SER A 222 0.33 -22.28 -0.27
CA SER A 222 1.53 -22.39 -1.13
C SER A 222 1.30 -22.01 -2.60
N HIS A 223 0.08 -22.06 -3.10
CA HIS A 223 -0.29 -21.71 -4.49
C HIS A 223 -0.98 -20.34 -4.60
N ALA A 224 -1.17 -19.64 -3.49
CA ALA A 224 -1.79 -18.32 -3.50
C ALA A 224 -0.84 -17.24 -4.02
N VAL A 225 -1.40 -16.20 -4.64
CA VAL A 225 -0.65 -15.02 -5.07
C VAL A 225 -0.90 -13.85 -4.13
N PHE A 226 0.16 -13.08 -3.86
CA PHE A 226 0.16 -11.99 -2.89
C PHE A 226 0.51 -10.66 -3.57
N PHE A 227 -0.33 -9.66 -3.36
CA PHE A 227 -0.11 -8.28 -3.77
C PHE A 227 -0.03 -7.37 -2.56
N GLY A 228 0.93 -6.43 -2.54
CA GLY A 228 1.09 -5.45 -1.47
C GLY A 228 0.75 -4.03 -1.92
N PHE A 229 0.10 -3.25 -1.06
CA PHE A 229 -0.07 -1.82 -1.22
C PHE A 229 0.63 -1.10 -0.08
N THR A 230 1.37 -0.03 -0.40
CA THR A 230 2.09 0.75 0.61
C THR A 230 2.35 2.19 0.16
N GLY A 231 2.33 3.12 1.11
CA GLY A 231 2.80 4.50 0.90
C GLY A 231 4.30 4.67 1.14
N THR A 232 4.89 3.75 1.91
CA THR A 232 6.28 3.80 2.37
C THR A 232 6.94 2.43 2.22
N PRO A 233 7.36 2.04 1.00
CA PRO A 233 8.00 0.74 0.79
C PRO A 233 9.29 0.60 1.60
N ILE A 234 9.56 -0.61 2.08
CA ILE A 234 10.81 -0.93 2.75
C ILE A 234 11.85 -1.26 1.69
N ASN A 235 12.89 -0.43 1.60
CA ASN A 235 14.05 -0.59 0.74
C ASN A 235 15.26 -1.04 1.55
N ASN A 236 16.38 -1.30 0.89
CA ASN A 236 17.63 -1.70 1.56
C ASN A 236 18.13 -0.67 2.58
N GLU A 237 17.87 0.62 2.35
CA GLU A 237 18.32 1.73 3.21
C GLU A 237 17.50 1.86 4.51
N ASN A 238 16.22 1.48 4.49
CA ASN A 238 15.31 1.65 5.62
C ASN A 238 14.82 0.33 6.24
N GLN A 239 15.41 -0.80 5.82
CA GLN A 239 15.01 -2.11 6.33
C GLN A 239 15.48 -2.31 7.78
N LYS A 240 14.55 -2.77 8.63
CA LYS A 240 14.85 -3.18 10.01
C LYS A 240 15.13 -4.68 10.14
N LYS A 241 14.66 -5.49 9.19
CA LYS A 241 14.88 -6.93 9.02
C LYS A 241 15.41 -7.14 7.59
N LEU A 242 16.00 -8.29 7.30
CA LEU A 242 16.58 -8.63 5.99
C LEU A 242 15.59 -8.65 4.80
N ASN A 243 14.31 -8.34 5.03
CA ASN A 243 13.25 -8.38 4.04
C ASN A 243 12.85 -6.98 3.60
N THR A 244 12.91 -6.73 2.30
CA THR A 244 12.35 -5.55 1.65
C THR A 244 10.95 -5.83 1.12
N THR A 245 10.20 -4.79 0.77
CA THR A 245 8.87 -4.96 0.12
C THR A 245 9.01 -5.79 -1.15
N GLN A 246 10.07 -5.58 -1.92
CA GLN A 246 10.32 -6.32 -3.15
C GLN A 246 10.64 -7.80 -2.91
N THR A 247 11.40 -8.14 -1.86
CA THR A 247 11.71 -9.54 -1.56
C THR A 247 10.48 -10.33 -1.15
N ILE A 248 9.49 -9.66 -0.54
CA ILE A 248 8.26 -10.28 -0.05
C ILE A 248 7.21 -10.42 -1.15
N PHE A 249 6.99 -9.37 -1.93
CA PHE A 249 5.89 -9.27 -2.88
C PHE A 249 6.30 -9.39 -4.35
N GLY A 250 7.60 -9.24 -4.67
CA GLY A 250 8.09 -9.24 -6.05
C GLY A 250 8.25 -7.85 -6.64
N GLU A 251 8.02 -7.71 -7.93
CA GLU A 251 8.25 -6.47 -8.66
C GLU A 251 7.28 -5.34 -8.26
N LYS A 252 7.78 -4.12 -8.41
CA LYS A 252 6.96 -2.92 -8.28
C LYS A 252 6.08 -2.75 -9.52
N LEU A 253 4.76 -2.86 -9.33
CA LEU A 253 3.79 -2.81 -10.42
C LEU A 253 3.48 -1.39 -10.87
N HIS A 254 3.35 -0.49 -9.92
CA HIS A 254 3.07 0.93 -10.18
C HIS A 254 3.62 1.82 -9.06
N THR A 255 3.96 3.06 -9.41
CA THR A 255 4.42 4.09 -8.46
C THR A 255 3.62 5.36 -8.63
N TYR A 256 3.07 5.88 -7.53
CA TYR A 256 2.56 7.24 -7.44
C TYR A 256 3.15 7.88 -6.18
N SER A 257 4.22 8.62 -6.38
CA SER A 257 5.03 9.19 -5.29
C SER A 257 4.35 10.41 -4.65
N ILE A 258 4.87 10.84 -3.50
CA ILE A 258 4.43 12.09 -2.87
C ILE A 258 4.64 13.30 -3.80
N ALA A 259 5.71 13.29 -4.62
CA ALA A 259 5.96 14.34 -5.60
C ALA A 259 4.85 14.40 -6.67
N ASN A 260 4.41 13.23 -7.20
CA ASN A 260 3.28 13.16 -8.09
C ASN A 260 2.00 13.70 -7.42
N GLY A 261 1.76 13.29 -6.17
CA GLY A 261 0.58 13.73 -5.41
C GLY A 261 0.54 15.24 -5.17
N ILE A 262 1.68 15.87 -4.93
CA ILE A 262 1.79 17.34 -4.77
C ILE A 262 1.56 18.05 -6.11
N ILE A 263 2.17 17.55 -7.19
CA ILE A 263 1.98 18.10 -8.55
C ILE A 263 0.50 18.06 -8.94
N ASP A 264 -0.17 16.94 -8.71
CA ASP A 264 -1.58 16.74 -9.02
C ASP A 264 -2.52 17.42 -8.00
N LYS A 265 -1.97 18.06 -6.97
CA LYS A 265 -2.73 18.67 -5.86
C LYS A 265 -3.63 17.68 -5.08
N ASN A 266 -3.30 16.41 -5.12
CA ASN A 266 -3.95 15.35 -4.33
C ASN A 266 -3.44 15.28 -2.91
N VAL A 267 -2.19 15.71 -2.72
CA VAL A 267 -1.50 15.77 -1.43
C VAL A 267 -1.06 17.20 -1.20
N LEU A 268 -1.24 17.68 0.02
CA LEU A 268 -0.78 19.01 0.39
C LEU A 268 0.74 19.09 0.27
N GLY A 269 1.23 20.17 -0.33
CA GLY A 269 2.63 20.51 -0.33
C GLY A 269 3.11 20.82 1.09
N PHE A 270 4.39 20.66 1.34
CA PHE A 270 5.01 21.06 2.59
C PHE A 270 6.02 22.16 2.35
N TYR A 271 6.10 23.06 3.31
CA TYR A 271 7.11 24.11 3.31
C TYR A 271 8.08 23.80 4.46
N PRO A 272 9.29 23.27 4.17
CA PRO A 272 10.22 22.94 5.24
C PRO A 272 10.72 24.23 5.91
N TYR A 273 10.35 24.44 7.17
CA TYR A 273 10.90 25.48 7.99
C TYR A 273 12.05 24.91 8.81
N MET A 274 13.26 25.22 8.41
CA MET A 274 14.47 24.79 9.10
C MET A 274 14.71 25.71 10.30
N CYS A 275 14.45 25.23 11.50
CA CYS A 275 14.80 25.90 12.74
C CYS A 275 16.10 25.29 13.27
N SER A 276 17.18 26.03 13.23
CA SER A 276 18.42 25.62 13.89
C SER A 276 18.29 25.87 15.39
N THR A 277 18.23 24.79 16.17
CA THR A 277 18.18 24.85 17.65
C THR A 277 19.56 25.11 18.24
N TYR A 278 20.61 24.95 17.46
CA TYR A 278 22.00 25.19 17.89
C TYR A 278 22.69 26.10 16.88
N LYS A 279 23.52 27.02 17.38
CA LYS A 279 24.53 27.68 16.55
C LYS A 279 25.65 26.66 16.34
N ASP A 280 25.93 26.32 15.09
CA ASP A 280 26.91 25.31 14.71
C ASP A 280 28.28 25.49 15.42
N LYS A 281 28.70 26.72 15.54
CA LYS A 281 29.92 27.10 16.28
C LYS A 281 29.85 26.75 17.78
N ALA A 282 28.67 26.91 18.42
CA ALA A 282 28.46 26.59 19.84
C ALA A 282 28.52 25.08 20.07
N LEU A 283 27.87 24.31 19.19
CA LEU A 283 27.91 22.84 19.25
C LEU A 283 29.33 22.31 19.07
N ARG A 284 30.05 22.81 18.06
CA ARG A 284 31.46 22.44 17.82
C ARG A 284 32.35 22.77 19.00
N ARG A 285 32.13 23.93 19.62
CA ARG A 285 32.85 24.33 20.84
C ARG A 285 32.61 23.33 21.99
N CYS A 286 31.36 22.95 22.25
CA CYS A 286 31.08 21.95 23.28
C CYS A 286 31.75 20.62 23.00
N VAL A 287 31.67 20.10 21.78
CA VAL A 287 32.30 18.85 21.38
C VAL A 287 33.84 18.97 21.44
N ALA A 288 34.39 20.07 21.00
CA ALA A 288 35.83 20.31 21.02
C ALA A 288 36.40 20.35 22.45
N LEU A 289 35.67 20.98 23.38
CA LEU A 289 36.06 21.02 24.80
C LEU A 289 35.94 19.63 25.43
N GLU A 290 34.88 18.91 25.17
CA GLU A 290 34.71 17.53 25.66
C GLU A 290 35.83 16.59 25.19
N LYS A 291 36.14 16.63 23.88
CA LYS A 291 37.21 15.81 23.30
C LYS A 291 38.63 16.24 23.75
N ALA A 292 38.83 17.51 23.96
CA ALA A 292 40.08 18.02 24.54
C ALA A 292 40.19 17.79 26.05
N LYS A 293 39.13 17.25 26.70
CA LYS A 293 39.06 17.09 28.15
C LYS A 293 39.38 18.39 28.89
N ALA A 294 38.79 19.52 28.44
CA ALA A 294 38.94 20.83 29.01
C ALA A 294 37.56 21.39 29.38
N GLN A 295 37.48 22.14 30.47
CA GLN A 295 36.21 22.76 30.89
C GLN A 295 36.00 24.12 30.22
N THR A 296 37.14 24.80 29.86
CA THR A 296 37.12 26.11 29.21
C THR A 296 38.00 26.14 27.99
N GLU A 297 37.74 27.10 27.11
CA GLU A 297 38.56 27.34 25.93
C GLU A 297 39.97 27.74 26.28
N GLU A 298 40.15 28.53 27.35
CA GLU A 298 41.44 28.95 27.87
C GLU A 298 42.28 27.75 28.33
N GLU A 299 41.65 26.82 29.05
CA GLU A 299 42.30 25.56 29.45
C GLU A 299 42.69 24.70 28.25
N ALA A 300 41.81 24.61 27.24
CA ALA A 300 42.09 23.85 26.02
C ALA A 300 43.24 24.44 25.19
N LEU A 301 43.44 25.77 25.23
CA LEU A 301 44.45 26.45 24.47
C LEU A 301 45.79 26.59 25.23
N ALA A 302 45.79 26.39 26.56
CA ALA A 302 46.99 26.48 27.38
C ALA A 302 47.91 25.26 27.29
N ASP A 303 47.36 24.10 26.89
CA ASP A 303 48.08 22.85 26.74
C ASP A 303 48.21 22.49 25.25
N GLU A 304 49.40 22.18 24.78
CA GLU A 304 49.68 21.95 23.36
C GLU A 304 48.93 20.74 22.79
N ASP A 305 48.71 19.67 23.55
CA ASP A 305 48.03 18.48 23.09
C ASP A 305 46.50 18.69 23.08
N LYS A 306 45.97 19.31 24.12
CA LYS A 306 44.55 19.71 24.18
C LYS A 306 44.21 20.71 23.07
N LYS A 307 45.06 21.65 22.78
CA LYS A 307 44.93 22.66 21.73
C LYS A 307 44.80 22.05 20.33
N LYS A 308 45.60 21.04 20.00
CA LYS A 308 45.50 20.32 18.72
C LYS A 308 44.14 19.63 18.58
N VAL A 309 43.67 18.97 19.62
CA VAL A 309 42.35 18.29 19.63
C VAL A 309 41.22 19.32 19.51
N TYR A 310 41.26 20.40 20.30
CA TYR A 310 40.27 21.47 20.27
C TYR A 310 40.16 22.10 18.87
N GLN A 311 41.29 22.50 18.28
CA GLN A 311 41.35 23.10 16.94
C GLN A 311 40.86 22.15 15.84
N TYR A 312 41.11 20.84 15.98
CA TYR A 312 40.63 19.84 15.03
C TYR A 312 39.10 19.80 14.98
N TYR A 313 38.43 19.75 16.15
CA TYR A 313 36.97 19.70 16.21
C TYR A 313 36.26 21.04 15.98
N MET A 314 36.98 22.15 16.11
CA MET A 314 36.50 23.50 15.74
C MET A 314 36.52 23.75 14.24
N ASN A 315 37.27 22.97 13.46
CA ASN A 315 37.37 23.15 12.02
C ASN A 315 36.06 22.80 11.30
N PRO A 316 35.48 23.73 10.49
CA PRO A 316 34.23 23.47 9.75
C PRO A 316 34.33 22.37 8.70
N SER A 317 35.52 22.00 8.29
CA SER A 317 35.79 21.01 7.24
C SER A 317 35.95 19.57 7.80
N LYS A 318 35.80 19.41 9.08
CA LYS A 318 35.86 18.15 9.82
C LYS A 318 34.59 17.96 10.62
#